data_6e632701fdba530942fbeae5879196cf
#
_entry.id   6e632701fdba530942fbeae5879196cf
#
_cell.length_a   1.000
_cell.length_b   1.000
_cell.length_c   1.000
_cell.angle_alpha   90.00
_cell.angle_beta   90.00
_cell.angle_gamma   90.00
#
_symmetry.space_group_name_H-M   'P 1'
#
loop_
_entity.id
_entity.type
_entity.pdbx_description
1 polymer ?
#
loop_
_entity_poly.entity_id
_entity_poly.type
_entity_poly.pdbx_seq_one_letter_code
_entity_poly.pdbx_strand_id
1 'polypeptide(L)'
;LRTLKNEYATYKGVDITPFYAQGGSGYGLTSYLQNFLAVPYEEDGKIYDRISNPDYIEWLKTFRQAYQEGLIGIDYLVDSDDQVTEKSNNGAYFCMLREWSGMQEANAILASSENPDSYYIAIDGPANSNGDAPLIFPGSLDGWMSTFISKDCKDPARAIAFLTYMLSEEGQKDIFLGVEGETYEVVDG
;
A
#
# COMPACT_ATOMS: atom_id res chain seq x y z
N LEU A 1 -6.45 19.80 -1.20
CA LEU A 1 -6.51 19.33 0.19
C LEU A 1 -6.98 20.43 1.16
N ARG A 2 -6.52 21.69 1.04
CA ARG A 2 -6.97 22.81 1.93
C ARG A 2 -8.48 23.04 1.82
N THR A 3 -9.03 23.09 0.62
CA THR A 3 -10.48 23.20 0.39
C THR A 3 -11.23 22.05 1.04
N LEU A 4 -10.76 20.81 0.84
CA LEU A 4 -11.36 19.63 1.47
C LEU A 4 -11.41 19.78 3.00
N LYS A 5 -10.28 20.13 3.63
CA LYS A 5 -10.21 20.32 5.07
C LYS A 5 -11.19 21.38 5.59
N ASN A 6 -11.36 22.46 4.85
CA ASN A 6 -12.16 23.60 5.31
C ASN A 6 -13.66 23.41 5.07
N GLU A 7 -14.03 22.73 3.99
CA GLU A 7 -15.43 22.63 3.54
C GLU A 7 -16.01 21.23 3.75
N TYR A 8 -15.18 20.19 3.84
CA TYR A 8 -15.59 18.79 3.92
C TYR A 8 -14.83 18.03 5.01
N ALA A 9 -14.73 18.64 6.20
CA ALA A 9 -14.01 18.03 7.33
C ALA A 9 -14.64 16.72 7.80
N THR A 10 -15.93 16.50 7.53
CA THR A 10 -16.65 15.27 7.87
C THR A 10 -17.47 14.79 6.67
N TYR A 11 -17.62 13.50 6.52
CA TYR A 11 -18.50 12.88 5.55
C TYR A 11 -19.30 11.74 6.19
N LYS A 12 -20.63 11.83 6.17
CA LYS A 12 -21.53 10.83 6.78
C LYS A 12 -21.13 10.44 8.21
N GLY A 13 -20.70 11.42 9.01
CA GLY A 13 -20.35 11.22 10.41
C GLY A 13 -18.91 10.73 10.66
N VAL A 14 -18.11 10.58 9.61
CA VAL A 14 -16.68 10.23 9.70
C VAL A 14 -15.84 11.48 9.50
N ASP A 15 -14.88 11.71 10.38
CA ASP A 15 -13.90 12.79 10.24
C ASP A 15 -12.92 12.45 9.10
N ILE A 16 -12.77 13.36 8.16
CA ILE A 16 -11.95 13.15 6.98
C ILE A 16 -10.56 13.76 7.14
N THR A 17 -9.55 12.90 7.08
CA THR A 17 -8.15 13.32 6.95
C THR A 17 -7.84 13.53 5.47
N PRO A 18 -7.41 14.74 5.05
CA PRO A 18 -7.20 15.06 3.64
C PRO A 18 -6.16 14.19 2.94
N PHE A 19 -5.06 13.87 3.61
CA PHE A 19 -3.99 13.04 3.08
C PHE A 19 -3.38 12.18 4.16
N TYR A 20 -3.08 10.95 3.82
CA TYR A 20 -2.38 10.04 4.70
C TYR A 20 -1.34 9.23 3.92
N ALA A 21 -0.25 8.91 4.58
CA ALA A 21 0.73 7.96 4.07
C ALA A 21 1.08 6.99 5.20
N GLN A 22 1.23 5.72 4.88
CA GLN A 22 1.59 4.71 5.87
C GLN A 22 2.94 5.06 6.50
N GLY A 23 2.97 5.24 7.81
CA GLY A 23 4.20 5.48 8.59
C GLY A 23 4.84 4.18 9.04
N GLY A 24 6.09 4.23 9.46
CA GLY A 24 6.74 3.18 10.27
C GLY A 24 7.35 1.99 9.54
N SER A 25 6.83 1.53 8.42
CA SER A 25 7.31 0.30 7.76
C SER A 25 8.33 0.50 6.62
N GLY A 26 8.86 1.70 6.44
CA GLY A 26 9.75 2.02 5.32
C GLY A 26 9.06 2.22 3.96
N TYR A 27 7.82 1.82 3.83
CA TYR A 27 7.00 2.05 2.63
C TYR A 27 6.23 3.37 2.70
N GLY A 28 6.38 4.10 3.78
CA GLY A 28 5.70 5.35 4.00
C GLY A 28 6.12 6.45 3.03
N LEU A 29 5.82 7.66 3.41
CA LEU A 29 6.02 8.88 2.64
C LEU A 29 7.36 8.95 1.90
N THR A 30 8.45 8.51 2.54
CA THR A 30 9.80 8.65 1.99
C THR A 30 10.06 7.76 0.78
N SER A 31 9.53 6.54 0.75
CA SER A 31 9.73 5.62 -0.38
C SER A 31 8.82 5.97 -1.57
N TYR A 32 7.55 6.23 -1.30
CA TYR A 32 6.63 6.63 -2.36
C TYR A 32 6.99 8.00 -2.94
N LEU A 33 7.44 8.91 -2.11
CA LEU A 33 7.84 10.24 -2.54
C LEU A 33 8.98 10.18 -3.56
N GLN A 34 9.96 9.31 -3.37
CA GLN A 34 11.04 9.10 -4.34
C GLN A 34 10.50 8.71 -5.72
N ASN A 35 9.51 7.84 -5.77
CA ASN A 35 8.90 7.40 -7.03
C ASN A 35 8.17 8.55 -7.74
N PHE A 36 7.41 9.36 -7.01
CA PHE A 36 6.69 10.51 -7.57
C PHE A 36 7.62 11.65 -8.00
N LEU A 37 8.75 11.81 -7.35
CA LEU A 37 9.75 12.79 -7.74
C LEU A 37 10.64 12.32 -8.90
N ALA A 38 10.45 11.07 -9.35
CA ALA A 38 11.29 10.44 -10.36
C ALA A 38 12.80 10.47 -9.99
N VAL A 39 13.11 10.31 -8.71
CA VAL A 39 14.49 10.23 -8.22
C VAL A 39 15.01 8.80 -8.45
N PRO A 40 16.05 8.61 -9.28
CA PRO A 40 16.56 7.28 -9.60
C PRO A 40 17.16 6.59 -8.37
N TYR A 41 17.12 5.26 -8.38
CA TYR A 41 17.81 4.43 -7.36
C TYR A 41 19.28 4.22 -7.71
N GLU A 42 19.58 4.23 -8.96
CA GLU A 42 20.93 4.04 -9.51
C GLU A 42 21.11 4.96 -10.74
N GLU A 43 22.28 5.53 -10.87
CA GLU A 43 22.68 6.35 -12.00
C GLU A 43 24.15 6.06 -12.32
N ASP A 44 24.44 5.68 -13.57
CA ASP A 44 25.78 5.37 -14.06
C ASP A 44 26.53 4.30 -13.24
N GLY A 45 25.84 3.25 -12.79
CA GLY A 45 26.42 2.17 -11.98
C GLY A 45 26.68 2.53 -10.52
N LYS A 46 26.13 3.64 -10.03
CA LYS A 46 26.25 4.09 -8.66
C LYS A 46 24.90 4.18 -7.99
N ILE A 47 24.83 3.77 -6.72
CA ILE A 47 23.62 3.98 -5.90
C ILE A 47 23.41 5.48 -5.74
N TYR A 48 22.21 5.92 -6.08
CA TYR A 48 21.82 7.32 -5.97
C TYR A 48 21.39 7.64 -4.53
N ASP A 49 22.02 8.63 -3.91
CA ASP A 49 21.61 9.12 -2.61
C ASP A 49 20.49 10.16 -2.74
N ARG A 50 19.25 9.67 -2.60
CA ARG A 50 18.04 10.52 -2.66
C ARG A 50 18.03 11.66 -1.63
N ILE A 51 18.67 11.45 -0.46
CA ILE A 51 18.66 12.44 0.63
C ILE A 51 19.47 13.68 0.22
N SER A 52 20.46 13.52 -0.66
CA SER A 52 21.24 14.64 -1.21
C SER A 52 20.53 15.37 -2.35
N ASN A 53 19.40 14.85 -2.85
CA ASN A 53 18.66 15.48 -3.95
C ASN A 53 17.91 16.72 -3.43
N PRO A 54 18.15 17.93 -4.02
CA PRO A 54 17.49 19.15 -3.60
C PRO A 54 15.96 19.10 -3.71
N ASP A 55 15.42 18.47 -4.75
CA ASP A 55 13.97 18.36 -4.98
C ASP A 55 13.33 17.48 -3.91
N TYR A 56 14.00 16.39 -3.53
CA TYR A 56 13.55 15.53 -2.45
C TYR A 56 13.47 16.30 -1.11
N ILE A 57 14.48 17.12 -0.81
CA ILE A 57 14.48 17.95 0.40
C ILE A 57 13.36 19.00 0.38
N GLU A 58 13.13 19.67 -0.76
CA GLU A 58 12.03 20.64 -0.87
C GLU A 58 10.65 19.97 -0.70
N TRP A 59 10.46 18.78 -1.21
CA TRP A 59 9.24 18.02 -0.97
C TRP A 59 9.08 17.60 0.49
N LEU A 60 10.13 17.21 1.17
CA LEU A 60 10.05 16.94 2.62
C LEU A 60 9.64 18.18 3.41
N LYS A 61 10.12 19.37 3.03
CA LYS A 61 9.67 20.63 3.63
C LYS A 61 8.19 20.89 3.33
N THR A 62 7.75 20.63 2.11
CA THR A 62 6.35 20.77 1.70
C THR A 62 5.44 19.83 2.51
N PHE A 63 5.84 18.58 2.72
CA PHE A 63 5.10 17.65 3.57
C PHE A 63 5.09 18.07 5.05
N ARG A 64 6.20 18.59 5.55
CA ARG A 64 6.23 19.17 6.89
C ARG A 64 5.24 20.31 7.02
N GLN A 65 5.17 21.20 6.04
CA GLN A 65 4.18 22.27 6.02
C GLN A 65 2.75 21.71 5.98
N ALA A 66 2.47 20.73 5.11
CA ALA A 66 1.18 20.08 5.04
C ALA A 66 0.76 19.45 6.39
N TYR A 67 1.70 18.84 7.11
CA TYR A 67 1.48 18.33 8.46
C TYR A 67 1.14 19.47 9.44
N GLN A 68 1.90 20.55 9.43
CA GLN A 68 1.66 21.72 10.29
C GLN A 68 0.31 22.39 10.01
N GLU A 69 -0.14 22.36 8.77
CA GLU A 69 -1.47 22.83 8.35
C GLU A 69 -2.59 21.83 8.68
N GLY A 70 -2.27 20.63 9.20
CA GLY A 70 -3.23 19.57 9.48
C GLY A 70 -3.87 18.97 8.22
N LEU A 71 -3.16 18.98 7.11
CA LEU A 71 -3.56 18.31 5.86
C LEU A 71 -3.13 16.84 5.86
N ILE A 72 -2.13 16.50 6.65
CA ILE A 72 -1.70 15.12 6.94
C ILE A 72 -2.17 14.79 8.34
N GLY A 73 -2.64 13.56 8.56
CA GLY A 73 -3.11 13.11 9.87
C GLY A 73 -2.06 13.31 10.95
N ILE A 74 -2.47 13.88 12.08
CA ILE A 74 -1.57 14.20 13.20
C ILE A 74 -0.90 12.92 13.75
N ASP A 75 -1.59 11.81 13.67
CA ASP A 75 -1.14 10.51 14.19
C ASP A 75 -0.23 9.74 13.20
N TYR A 76 0.09 10.35 12.05
CA TYR A 76 0.87 9.74 10.97
C TYR A 76 2.15 9.03 11.43
N LEU A 77 2.84 9.58 12.44
CA LEU A 77 4.10 9.02 12.96
C LEU A 77 3.90 8.00 14.09
N VAL A 78 2.69 7.85 14.59
CA VAL A 78 2.42 7.02 15.80
C VAL A 78 1.37 5.94 15.56
N ASP A 79 0.54 6.05 14.54
CA ASP A 79 -0.44 5.03 14.19
C ASP A 79 0.26 3.70 13.87
N SER A 80 -0.24 2.63 14.46
CA SER A 80 0.10 1.27 14.06
C SER A 80 -0.57 0.91 12.72
N ASP A 81 -0.10 -0.13 12.07
CA ASP A 81 -0.71 -0.62 10.81
C ASP A 81 -2.19 -1.02 11.02
N ASP A 82 -2.55 -1.57 12.18
CA ASP A 82 -3.94 -1.90 12.52
C ASP A 82 -4.81 -0.65 12.63
N GLN A 83 -4.30 0.42 13.27
CA GLN A 83 -5.02 1.70 13.36
C GLN A 83 -5.22 2.36 12.01
N VAL A 84 -4.21 2.31 11.14
CA VAL A 84 -4.33 2.80 9.76
C VAL A 84 -5.36 2.00 9.00
N THR A 85 -5.36 0.68 9.15
CA THR A 85 -6.31 -0.23 8.51
C THR A 85 -7.74 0.07 8.99
N GLU A 86 -7.97 0.19 10.29
CA GLU A 86 -9.27 0.55 10.85
C GLU A 86 -9.78 1.89 10.31
N LYS A 87 -8.96 2.94 10.33
CA LYS A 87 -9.32 4.27 9.81
C LYS A 87 -9.63 4.21 8.31
N SER A 88 -8.86 3.48 7.50
CA SER A 88 -9.13 3.33 6.08
C SER A 88 -10.40 2.53 5.79
N ASN A 89 -10.66 1.48 6.56
CA ASN A 89 -11.87 0.66 6.45
C ASN A 89 -13.15 1.45 6.80
N ASN A 90 -13.02 2.49 7.61
CA ASN A 90 -14.09 3.43 7.92
C ASN A 90 -14.20 4.63 6.95
N GLY A 91 -13.33 4.70 5.93
CA GLY A 91 -13.36 5.79 4.94
C GLY A 91 -12.83 7.12 5.47
N ALA A 92 -11.99 7.11 6.52
CA ALA A 92 -11.49 8.33 7.16
C ALA A 92 -10.44 9.09 6.34
N TYR A 93 -9.91 8.51 5.27
CA TYR A 93 -8.89 9.15 4.44
C TYR A 93 -9.46 9.53 3.07
N PHE A 94 -9.26 10.78 2.66
CA PHE A 94 -9.63 11.22 1.33
C PHE A 94 -8.61 10.75 0.27
N CYS A 95 -7.32 10.92 0.56
CA CYS A 95 -6.22 10.50 -0.30
C CYS A 95 -5.15 9.82 0.52
N MET A 96 -4.60 8.72 0.03
CA MET A 96 -3.55 8.01 0.76
C MET A 96 -2.53 7.38 -0.17
N LEU A 97 -1.30 7.31 0.30
CA LEU A 97 -0.24 6.49 -0.26
C LEU A 97 -0.21 5.17 0.50
N ARG A 98 -0.72 4.12 -0.11
CA ARG A 98 -0.82 2.79 0.49
C ARG A 98 -0.72 1.72 -0.58
N GLU A 99 -0.38 0.53 -0.16
CA GLU A 99 -0.42 -0.65 -1.01
C GLU A 99 -1.84 -0.99 -1.43
N TRP A 100 -1.96 -1.51 -2.62
CA TRP A 100 -3.21 -1.91 -3.25
C TRP A 100 -4.04 -2.92 -2.42
N SER A 101 -3.39 -3.87 -1.74
CA SER A 101 -4.07 -4.84 -0.87
C SER A 101 -4.91 -4.17 0.21
N GLY A 102 -4.39 -3.10 0.83
CA GLY A 102 -5.14 -2.33 1.81
C GLY A 102 -6.34 -1.57 1.21
N MET A 103 -6.25 -1.15 -0.06
CA MET A 103 -7.39 -0.54 -0.76
C MET A 103 -8.50 -1.56 -1.01
N GLN A 104 -8.15 -2.79 -1.42
CA GLN A 104 -9.16 -3.84 -1.65
C GLN A 104 -9.91 -4.21 -0.36
N GLU A 105 -9.19 -4.39 0.74
CA GLU A 105 -9.78 -4.68 2.04
C GLU A 105 -10.74 -3.58 2.47
N ALA A 106 -10.30 -2.32 2.42
CA ALA A 106 -11.14 -1.19 2.77
C ALA A 106 -12.39 -1.11 1.90
N ASN A 107 -12.28 -1.32 0.59
CA ASN A 107 -13.42 -1.29 -0.33
C ASN A 107 -14.40 -2.43 -0.07
N ALA A 108 -13.95 -3.63 0.28
CA ALA A 108 -14.82 -4.73 0.63
C ALA A 108 -15.65 -4.44 1.90
N ILE A 109 -15.05 -3.78 2.89
CA ILE A 109 -15.72 -3.37 4.12
C ILE A 109 -16.68 -2.21 3.86
N LEU A 110 -16.26 -1.19 3.13
CA LEU A 110 -17.10 -0.03 2.79
C LEU A 110 -18.34 -0.44 1.99
N ALA A 111 -18.21 -1.39 1.05
CA ALA A 111 -19.34 -1.90 0.27
C ALA A 111 -20.43 -2.56 1.13
N SER A 112 -20.07 -3.13 2.29
CA SER A 112 -21.00 -3.75 3.25
C SER A 112 -21.39 -2.84 4.41
N SER A 113 -20.90 -1.60 4.44
CA SER A 113 -21.15 -0.61 5.49
C SER A 113 -22.42 0.22 5.23
N GLU A 114 -22.71 1.15 6.15
CA GLU A 114 -23.76 2.16 5.95
C GLU A 114 -23.43 3.17 4.83
N ASN A 115 -22.22 3.12 4.28
CA ASN A 115 -21.70 4.01 3.24
C ASN A 115 -21.25 3.27 1.97
N PRO A 116 -22.11 2.44 1.33
CA PRO A 116 -21.71 1.56 0.23
C PRO A 116 -21.27 2.32 -1.03
N ASP A 117 -21.60 3.60 -1.15
CA ASP A 117 -21.17 4.47 -2.26
C ASP A 117 -19.77 5.07 -2.03
N SER A 118 -19.17 4.84 -0.86
CA SER A 118 -17.81 5.28 -0.55
C SER A 118 -16.84 4.17 -0.91
N TYR A 119 -15.87 4.48 -1.77
CA TYR A 119 -14.81 3.53 -2.14
C TYR A 119 -13.55 4.26 -2.58
N TYR A 120 -12.44 3.62 -2.39
CA TYR A 120 -11.14 4.10 -2.86
C TYR A 120 -10.91 3.65 -4.29
N ILE A 121 -10.36 4.54 -5.10
CA ILE A 121 -9.90 4.24 -6.45
C ILE A 121 -8.38 4.42 -6.53
N ALA A 122 -7.72 3.57 -7.28
CA ALA A 122 -6.34 3.81 -7.66
C ALA A 122 -6.30 4.92 -8.72
N ILE A 123 -5.40 5.86 -8.54
CA ILE A 123 -5.14 6.91 -9.53
C ILE A 123 -3.69 6.79 -10.01
N ASP A 124 -3.44 7.16 -11.24
CA ASP A 124 -2.07 7.26 -11.75
C ASP A 124 -1.27 8.25 -10.92
N GLY A 125 -0.02 7.91 -10.66
CA GLY A 125 0.89 8.80 -9.94
C GLY A 125 1.05 10.12 -10.69
N PRO A 126 1.04 11.27 -9.98
CA PRO A 126 1.29 12.55 -10.61
C PRO A 126 2.72 12.63 -11.14
N ALA A 127 2.91 13.32 -12.25
CA ALA A 127 4.24 13.71 -12.73
C ALA A 127 4.91 14.66 -11.71
N ASN A 128 6.24 14.68 -11.70
CA ASN A 128 6.99 15.67 -10.93
C ASN A 128 6.85 17.09 -11.53
N SER A 129 7.49 18.09 -10.93
CA SER A 129 7.45 19.48 -11.39
C SER A 129 8.05 19.70 -12.79
N ASN A 130 8.90 18.79 -13.25
CA ASN A 130 9.49 18.80 -14.58
C ASN A 130 8.62 18.10 -15.64
N GLY A 131 7.54 17.43 -15.21
CA GLY A 131 6.67 16.65 -16.10
C GLY A 131 7.13 15.18 -16.29
N ASP A 132 8.14 14.72 -15.55
CA ASP A 132 8.58 13.32 -15.62
C ASP A 132 7.57 12.41 -14.95
N ALA A 133 7.29 11.26 -15.58
CA ALA A 133 6.42 10.24 -14.99
C ALA A 133 7.06 9.63 -13.72
N PRO A 134 6.24 9.13 -12.78
CA PRO A 134 6.75 8.43 -11.62
C PRO A 134 7.61 7.24 -12.03
N LEU A 135 8.68 6.98 -11.29
CA LEU A 135 9.49 5.79 -11.45
C LEU A 135 8.78 4.61 -10.76
N ILE A 136 8.65 3.52 -11.49
CA ILE A 136 8.21 2.26 -10.91
C ILE A 136 9.43 1.56 -10.31
N PHE A 137 9.28 0.99 -9.13
CA PHE A 137 10.33 0.20 -8.51
C PHE A 137 10.74 -0.93 -9.45
N PRO A 138 12.02 -1.10 -9.78
CA PRO A 138 12.43 -2.20 -10.63
C PRO A 138 12.05 -3.53 -9.98
N GLY A 139 11.45 -4.42 -10.74
CA GLY A 139 11.21 -5.77 -10.28
C GLY A 139 12.55 -6.43 -9.97
N SER A 140 12.72 -6.93 -8.77
CA SER A 140 13.87 -7.76 -8.43
C SER A 140 13.50 -9.23 -8.50
N LEU A 141 14.48 -10.09 -8.82
CA LEU A 141 14.34 -11.54 -8.70
C LEU A 141 14.54 -12.00 -7.25
N ASP A 142 14.65 -11.06 -6.31
CA ASP A 142 14.88 -11.31 -4.90
C ASP A 142 13.56 -11.66 -4.21
N GLY A 143 13.59 -12.66 -3.35
CA GLY A 143 12.53 -12.91 -2.40
C GLY A 143 12.73 -12.05 -1.15
N TRP A 144 11.65 -11.58 -0.55
CA TRP A 144 11.67 -10.88 0.75
C TRP A 144 11.26 -11.80 1.90
N MET A 145 10.82 -13.01 1.60
CA MET A 145 10.48 -14.06 2.58
C MET A 145 11.23 -15.35 2.28
N SER A 146 11.55 -16.07 3.35
CA SER A 146 12.08 -17.42 3.27
C SER A 146 11.26 -18.34 4.16
N THR A 147 10.85 -19.48 3.63
CA THR A 147 10.16 -20.52 4.38
C THR A 147 11.17 -21.56 4.85
N PHE A 148 11.17 -21.84 6.14
CA PHE A 148 12.09 -22.80 6.78
C PHE A 148 11.33 -23.98 7.33
N ILE A 149 11.94 -25.16 7.24
CA ILE A 149 11.48 -26.37 7.92
C ILE A 149 12.32 -26.55 9.17
N SER A 150 11.67 -26.66 10.34
CA SER A 150 12.37 -26.86 11.60
C SER A 150 13.25 -28.12 11.55
N LYS A 151 14.45 -28.07 12.13
CA LYS A 151 15.31 -29.23 12.31
C LYS A 151 14.64 -30.37 13.12
N ASP A 152 13.66 -30.03 13.94
CA ASP A 152 12.91 -30.96 14.78
C ASP A 152 11.62 -31.50 14.07
N CYS A 153 11.44 -31.17 12.76
CA CYS A 153 10.35 -31.70 11.97
C CYS A 153 10.49 -33.21 11.83
N LYS A 154 9.43 -33.94 12.21
CA LYS A 154 9.43 -35.43 12.19
C LYS A 154 9.47 -36.01 10.79
N ASP A 155 8.94 -35.29 9.82
CA ASP A 155 8.88 -35.72 8.41
C ASP A 155 9.16 -34.51 7.48
N PRO A 156 10.42 -34.12 7.32
CA PRO A 156 10.79 -33.01 6.47
C PRO A 156 10.49 -33.24 4.98
N ALA A 157 10.52 -34.50 4.53
CA ALA A 157 10.18 -34.85 3.14
C ALA A 157 8.71 -34.57 2.83
N ARG A 158 7.82 -34.90 3.76
CA ARG A 158 6.38 -34.58 3.63
C ARG A 158 6.12 -33.08 3.69
N ALA A 159 6.84 -32.36 4.55
CA ALA A 159 6.75 -30.90 4.62
C ALA A 159 7.17 -30.25 3.29
N ILE A 160 8.28 -30.69 2.69
CA ILE A 160 8.73 -30.22 1.37
C ILE A 160 7.71 -30.57 0.29
N ALA A 161 7.18 -31.78 0.29
CA ALA A 161 6.17 -32.20 -0.68
C ALA A 161 4.92 -31.31 -0.60
N PHE A 162 4.48 -30.97 0.62
CA PHE A 162 3.35 -30.04 0.81
C PHE A 162 3.66 -28.64 0.26
N LEU A 163 4.84 -28.07 0.58
CA LEU A 163 5.24 -26.77 0.04
C LEU A 163 5.35 -26.80 -1.48
N THR A 164 5.84 -27.88 -2.06
CA THR A 164 5.91 -28.06 -3.53
C THR A 164 4.51 -28.16 -4.14
N TYR A 165 3.60 -28.86 -3.48
CA TYR A 165 2.19 -28.92 -3.91
C TYR A 165 1.57 -27.53 -3.92
N MET A 166 1.75 -26.73 -2.88
CA MET A 166 1.25 -25.36 -2.81
C MET A 166 1.74 -24.46 -3.96
N LEU A 167 2.88 -24.79 -4.57
CA LEU A 167 3.42 -24.07 -5.74
C LEU A 167 2.92 -24.63 -7.09
N SER A 168 2.24 -25.78 -7.09
CA SER A 168 1.64 -26.34 -8.30
C SER A 168 0.36 -25.59 -8.69
N GLU A 169 -0.05 -25.70 -9.94
CA GLU A 169 -1.32 -25.09 -10.40
C GLU A 169 -2.52 -25.61 -9.60
N GLU A 170 -2.56 -26.91 -9.33
CA GLU A 170 -3.60 -27.53 -8.52
C GLU A 170 -3.61 -26.98 -7.09
N GLY A 171 -2.46 -26.95 -6.42
CA GLY A 171 -2.34 -26.42 -5.06
C GLY A 171 -2.68 -24.94 -4.97
N GLN A 172 -2.35 -24.14 -6.00
CA GLN A 172 -2.77 -22.74 -6.05
C GLN A 172 -4.30 -22.62 -6.19
N LYS A 173 -4.94 -23.43 -7.02
CA LYS A 173 -6.40 -23.46 -7.13
C LYS A 173 -7.05 -23.84 -5.81
N ASP A 174 -6.60 -24.90 -5.17
CA ASP A 174 -7.14 -25.37 -3.90
C ASP A 174 -7.03 -24.33 -2.79
N ILE A 175 -5.91 -23.60 -2.72
CA ILE A 175 -5.67 -22.58 -1.68
C ILE A 175 -6.49 -21.33 -1.92
N PHE A 176 -6.56 -20.84 -3.15
CA PHE A 176 -7.17 -19.54 -3.44
C PHE A 176 -8.63 -19.60 -3.86
N LEU A 177 -9.06 -20.72 -4.47
CA LEU A 177 -10.42 -20.88 -4.95
C LEU A 177 -11.19 -21.93 -4.13
N GLY A 178 -10.51 -22.93 -3.59
CA GLY A 178 -11.11 -24.02 -2.87
C GLY A 178 -11.51 -25.17 -3.80
N VAL A 179 -12.72 -25.70 -3.64
CA VAL A 179 -13.21 -26.88 -4.35
C VAL A 179 -14.21 -26.47 -5.43
N GLU A 180 -13.95 -26.86 -6.68
CA GLU A 180 -14.84 -26.59 -7.79
C GLU A 180 -16.23 -27.23 -7.56
N GLY A 181 -17.27 -26.45 -7.81
CA GLY A 181 -18.66 -26.85 -7.55
C GLY A 181 -19.13 -26.64 -6.10
N GLU A 182 -18.22 -26.30 -5.15
CA GLU A 182 -18.56 -26.00 -3.77
C GLU A 182 -18.24 -24.53 -3.40
N THR A 183 -17.04 -24.07 -3.72
CA THR A 183 -16.56 -22.72 -3.37
C THR A 183 -16.38 -21.80 -4.57
N TYR A 184 -16.23 -22.37 -5.76
CA TYR A 184 -16.18 -21.61 -7.01
C TYR A 184 -16.75 -22.44 -8.17
N GLU A 185 -17.13 -21.75 -9.24
CA GLU A 185 -17.54 -22.32 -10.53
C GLU A 185 -16.76 -21.65 -11.65
N VAL A 186 -16.41 -22.43 -12.68
CA VAL A 186 -15.81 -21.90 -13.91
C VAL A 186 -16.94 -21.59 -14.89
N VAL A 187 -17.09 -20.33 -15.28
CA VAL A 187 -18.07 -19.87 -16.27
C VAL A 187 -17.32 -19.36 -17.49
N ASP A 188 -17.62 -19.99 -18.65
CA ASP A 188 -17.05 -19.65 -19.96
C ASP A 188 -15.51 -19.76 -20.09
N GLY A 189 -14.86 -20.60 -19.29
CA GLY A 189 -13.45 -20.97 -19.37
C GLY A 189 -12.53 -20.15 -18.50
#